data_b30ecccb3ad82c7bb9ec137a735830d4
#
_entry.id   b30ecccb3ad82c7bb9ec137a735830d4
#
_cell.length_a   1.000
_cell.length_b   1.000
_cell.length_c   1.000
_cell.angle_alpha   90.00
_cell.angle_beta   90.00
_cell.angle_gamma   90.00
#
_symmetry.space_group_name_H-M   'P 1'
#
loop_
_entity.id
_entity.type
_entity.pdbx_description
1 polymer ?
#
loop_
_entity_poly.entity_id
_entity_poly.type
_entity_poly.pdbx_seq_one_letter_code
_entity_poly.pdbx_strand_id
1 'polypeptide(L)'
;MSLDVQAVQKDLKAANLDGWLFYDFRGRDPIALRILQLPPGMRTRRWFYFVPTKGQPRKLVHKIESESLAALPGETLYYAGQGELQQNLQELVGDAQSIAMQYSPRNAIPYVSMVDAGTIELVRSVGPKIFTSADLVQKYEACWTAEQLESHLAAGEVVDRIIREAFQLAAKGARDGKPLTEYVLKQWILKEFDAADLMADEGPDVAVGPNASDPHYGPVEGKSSPIREGELLLLDVWAKKKTPGSVYYDVTWTGFLGKKVPDEYAKVFNVVREARDKAINLILSSIAKGKPLQGWQVDSAARGVIDDAGYGKYFFHRTGHSIGESVHGNGVNMDGLETRDSRHLIARTCTSIEPGIYLQAFGIRSEVNVYIGEKEARVTGAVQQELLPLLA
;
A
#
# COMPACT_ATOMS: atom_id res chain seq x y z
N MET A 1 -20.78 2.01 -9.96
CA MET A 1 -21.78 1.07 -9.35
C MET A 1 -21.99 1.52 -7.91
N SER A 2 -23.18 1.46 -7.34
CA SER A 2 -23.40 1.80 -5.93
C SER A 2 -22.87 0.70 -5.01
N LEU A 3 -22.58 1.03 -3.73
CA LEU A 3 -22.18 0.07 -2.70
C LEU A 3 -23.17 -1.10 -2.64
N ASP A 4 -22.65 -2.32 -2.71
CA ASP A 4 -23.46 -3.53 -2.49
C ASP A 4 -23.72 -3.71 -0.99
N VAL A 5 -24.87 -3.18 -0.55
CA VAL A 5 -25.30 -3.25 0.86
C VAL A 5 -25.43 -4.69 1.35
N GLN A 6 -25.90 -5.63 0.50
CA GLN A 6 -26.07 -7.02 0.91
C GLN A 6 -24.74 -7.72 1.15
N ALA A 7 -23.72 -7.42 0.32
CA ALA A 7 -22.36 -7.90 0.55
C ALA A 7 -21.80 -7.38 1.88
N VAL A 8 -21.96 -6.06 2.16
CA VAL A 8 -21.54 -5.47 3.44
C VAL A 8 -22.24 -6.14 4.62
N GLN A 9 -23.54 -6.35 4.55
CA GLN A 9 -24.32 -6.99 5.60
C GLN A 9 -23.88 -8.44 5.87
N LYS A 10 -23.55 -9.18 4.83
CA LYS A 10 -22.99 -10.53 4.96
C LYS A 10 -21.64 -10.50 5.70
N ASP A 11 -20.76 -9.54 5.37
CA ASP A 11 -19.46 -9.39 5.99
C ASP A 11 -19.55 -8.95 7.45
N LEU A 12 -20.42 -8.01 7.76
CA LEU A 12 -20.73 -7.61 9.13
C LEU A 12 -21.18 -8.78 9.98
N LYS A 13 -22.07 -9.62 9.45
CA LYS A 13 -22.53 -10.85 10.12
C LYS A 13 -21.36 -11.81 10.38
N ALA A 14 -20.47 -12.00 9.43
CA ALA A 14 -19.28 -12.84 9.58
C ALA A 14 -18.31 -12.29 10.62
N ALA A 15 -18.22 -10.96 10.75
CA ALA A 15 -17.39 -10.27 11.72
C ALA A 15 -18.04 -10.13 13.13
N ASN A 16 -19.28 -10.62 13.33
CA ASN A 16 -20.07 -10.42 14.55
C ASN A 16 -20.23 -8.94 14.93
N LEU A 17 -20.50 -8.09 13.94
CA LEU A 17 -20.76 -6.67 14.10
C LEU A 17 -22.22 -6.35 13.76
N ASP A 18 -22.83 -5.43 14.51
CA ASP A 18 -24.22 -5.02 14.28
C ASP A 18 -24.33 -4.01 13.14
N GLY A 19 -23.23 -3.33 12.78
CA GLY A 19 -23.23 -2.41 11.67
C GLY A 19 -21.87 -1.77 11.40
N TRP A 20 -21.80 -1.03 10.30
CA TRP A 20 -20.68 -0.18 9.91
C TRP A 20 -21.14 1.26 9.81
N LEU A 21 -20.56 2.15 10.63
CA LEU A 21 -20.85 3.56 10.61
C LEU A 21 -19.71 4.32 9.90
N PHE A 22 -20.02 4.81 8.72
CA PHE A 22 -19.18 5.75 7.99
C PHE A 22 -19.45 7.17 8.50
N TYR A 23 -18.39 7.96 8.55
CA TYR A 23 -18.42 9.35 8.94
C TYR A 23 -17.45 10.15 8.11
N ASP A 24 -17.79 11.37 7.77
CA ASP A 24 -16.83 12.33 7.26
C ASP A 24 -17.19 13.76 7.64
N PHE A 25 -16.17 14.57 7.72
CA PHE A 25 -16.22 16.01 7.84
C PHE A 25 -15.17 16.66 6.96
N ARG A 26 -15.60 17.31 5.88
CA ARG A 26 -14.75 18.06 4.95
C ARG A 26 -13.75 17.19 4.17
N GLY A 27 -14.12 15.97 3.84
CA GLY A 27 -13.29 15.06 3.04
C GLY A 27 -12.09 14.47 3.79
N ARG A 28 -12.17 14.34 5.13
CA ARG A 28 -11.09 13.78 5.95
C ARG A 28 -11.02 12.26 5.94
N ASP A 29 -12.10 11.60 5.54
CA ASP A 29 -12.13 10.15 5.37
C ASP A 29 -12.22 9.77 3.88
N PRO A 30 -11.08 9.77 3.15
CA PRO A 30 -11.07 9.37 1.75
C PRO A 30 -11.44 7.90 1.55
N ILE A 31 -11.27 7.05 2.55
CA ILE A 31 -11.67 5.63 2.53
C ILE A 31 -13.20 5.54 2.45
N ALA A 32 -13.91 6.25 3.34
CA ALA A 32 -15.38 6.29 3.30
C ALA A 32 -15.91 6.80 1.96
N LEU A 33 -15.29 7.85 1.42
CA LEU A 33 -15.69 8.42 0.13
C LEU A 33 -15.54 7.43 -1.03
N ARG A 34 -14.43 6.66 -1.07
CA ARG A 34 -14.19 5.65 -2.11
C ARG A 34 -15.10 4.44 -1.96
N ILE A 35 -15.20 3.86 -0.76
CA ILE A 35 -16.06 2.68 -0.50
C ILE A 35 -17.51 2.98 -0.82
N LEU A 36 -18.00 4.17 -0.43
CA LEU A 36 -19.36 4.62 -0.72
C LEU A 36 -19.54 5.15 -2.15
N GLN A 37 -18.47 5.25 -2.92
CA GLN A 37 -18.45 5.77 -4.29
C GLN A 37 -19.12 7.14 -4.40
N LEU A 38 -18.87 7.99 -3.41
CA LEU A 38 -19.43 9.34 -3.41
C LEU A 38 -18.69 10.22 -4.43
N PRO A 39 -19.39 10.92 -5.31
CA PRO A 39 -18.77 11.78 -6.31
C PRO A 39 -17.99 12.91 -5.62
N PRO A 40 -16.96 13.45 -6.26
CA PRO A 40 -16.31 14.68 -5.81
C PRO A 40 -17.35 15.79 -5.60
N GLY A 41 -17.21 16.56 -4.53
CA GLY A 41 -18.13 17.63 -4.23
C GLY A 41 -17.84 18.30 -2.89
N MET A 42 -18.37 19.51 -2.73
CA MET A 42 -18.21 20.25 -1.47
C MET A 42 -19.11 19.65 -0.39
N ARG A 43 -18.49 19.10 0.65
CA ARG A 43 -19.14 18.63 1.88
C ARG A 43 -18.49 19.32 3.06
N THR A 44 -19.16 20.32 3.59
CA THR A 44 -18.61 21.17 4.65
C THR A 44 -19.19 20.86 6.02
N ARG A 45 -20.17 19.98 6.08
CA ARG A 45 -20.86 19.55 7.30
C ARG A 45 -20.62 18.08 7.57
N ARG A 46 -20.72 17.67 8.84
CA ARG A 46 -20.64 16.28 9.25
C ARG A 46 -21.80 15.50 8.65
N TRP A 47 -21.51 14.32 8.13
CA TRP A 47 -22.51 13.34 7.75
C TRP A 47 -22.14 11.97 8.30
N PHE A 48 -23.16 11.14 8.47
CA PHE A 48 -23.03 9.76 8.92
C PHE A 48 -23.86 8.87 8.00
N TYR A 49 -23.33 7.70 7.69
CA TYR A 49 -24.02 6.66 6.94
C TYR A 49 -23.86 5.34 7.68
N PHE A 50 -24.98 4.78 8.13
CA PHE A 50 -25.00 3.54 8.90
C PHE A 50 -25.54 2.39 8.05
N VAL A 51 -24.74 1.34 7.86
CA VAL A 51 -25.12 0.09 7.25
C VAL A 51 -25.32 -0.94 8.37
N PRO A 52 -26.55 -1.25 8.77
CA PRO A 52 -26.81 -2.29 9.78
C PRO A 52 -26.62 -3.69 9.19
N THR A 53 -26.31 -4.68 10.03
CA THR A 53 -26.26 -6.10 9.62
C THR A 53 -27.57 -6.62 9.08
N LYS A 54 -28.70 -6.02 9.46
CA LYS A 54 -30.06 -6.35 8.99
C LYS A 54 -30.87 -5.07 8.81
N GLY A 55 -31.74 -5.07 7.80
CA GLY A 55 -32.60 -3.93 7.50
C GLY A 55 -32.00 -2.93 6.53
N GLN A 56 -32.64 -1.78 6.41
CA GLN A 56 -32.20 -0.73 5.47
C GLN A 56 -31.10 0.14 6.09
N PRO A 57 -30.15 0.61 5.28
CA PRO A 57 -29.22 1.65 5.72
C PRO A 57 -29.94 2.92 6.16
N ARG A 58 -29.23 3.76 6.91
CA ARG A 58 -29.74 5.05 7.38
C ARG A 58 -28.67 6.13 7.19
N LYS A 59 -29.11 7.34 6.90
CA LYS A 59 -28.28 8.52 6.65
C LYS A 59 -28.59 9.60 7.67
N LEU A 60 -27.58 10.31 8.14
CA LEU A 60 -27.74 11.51 8.93
C LEU A 60 -26.93 12.64 8.28
N VAL A 61 -27.65 13.66 7.79
CA VAL A 61 -27.05 14.77 7.06
C VAL A 61 -27.53 16.12 7.63
N HIS A 62 -26.70 17.14 7.46
CA HIS A 62 -27.08 18.49 7.86
C HIS A 62 -28.11 19.09 6.88
N LYS A 63 -29.12 19.82 7.38
CA LYS A 63 -30.19 20.44 6.59
C LYS A 63 -29.69 21.32 5.46
N ILE A 64 -28.52 22.00 5.61
CA ILE A 64 -27.91 22.82 4.55
C ILE A 64 -27.34 21.98 3.40
N GLU A 65 -26.95 20.74 3.67
CA GLU A 65 -26.33 19.79 2.72
C GLU A 65 -27.17 18.51 2.62
N SER A 66 -28.50 18.66 2.53
CA SER A 66 -29.47 17.56 2.54
C SER A 66 -29.17 16.46 1.49
N GLU A 67 -28.59 16.84 0.37
CA GLU A 67 -28.30 15.97 -0.77
C GLU A 67 -26.91 15.29 -0.71
N SER A 68 -26.12 15.50 0.35
CA SER A 68 -24.74 15.00 0.45
C SER A 68 -24.62 13.50 0.24
N LEU A 69 -25.64 12.72 0.63
CA LEU A 69 -25.70 11.26 0.52
C LEU A 69 -26.89 10.79 -0.34
N ALA A 70 -27.42 11.60 -1.23
CA ALA A 70 -28.61 11.28 -2.03
C ALA A 70 -28.43 10.04 -2.90
N ALA A 71 -27.21 9.79 -3.40
CA ALA A 71 -26.88 8.63 -4.22
C ALA A 71 -26.91 7.29 -3.46
N LEU A 72 -26.90 7.31 -2.12
CA LEU A 72 -26.89 6.12 -1.29
C LEU A 72 -28.29 5.69 -0.93
N PRO A 73 -28.57 4.38 -0.81
CA PRO A 73 -29.87 3.87 -0.36
C PRO A 73 -30.10 4.15 1.13
N GLY A 74 -31.35 4.11 1.55
CA GLY A 74 -31.73 4.16 2.95
C GLY A 74 -32.47 5.44 3.36
N GLU A 75 -33.02 5.42 4.57
CA GLU A 75 -33.77 6.52 5.18
C GLU A 75 -32.83 7.67 5.56
N THR A 76 -33.32 8.91 5.47
CA THR A 76 -32.54 10.11 5.77
C THR A 76 -33.08 10.83 6.99
N LEU A 77 -32.23 11.00 8.00
CA LEU A 77 -32.42 11.85 9.15
C LEU A 77 -31.68 13.19 8.91
N TYR A 78 -32.27 14.26 9.40
CA TYR A 78 -31.71 15.62 9.20
C TYR A 78 -31.41 16.28 10.53
N TYR A 79 -30.31 17.03 10.59
CA TYR A 79 -30.01 17.86 11.75
C TYR A 79 -29.57 19.28 11.35
N ALA A 80 -29.73 20.25 12.26
CA ALA A 80 -29.18 21.59 12.14
C ALA A 80 -28.30 21.93 13.36
N GLY A 81 -28.79 21.64 14.56
CA GLY A 81 -28.10 21.94 15.83
C GLY A 81 -27.43 20.71 16.46
N GLN A 82 -26.57 20.98 17.45
CA GLN A 82 -25.81 19.93 18.16
C GLN A 82 -26.75 18.93 18.89
N GLY A 83 -27.86 19.43 19.49
CA GLY A 83 -28.81 18.57 20.18
C GLY A 83 -29.52 17.61 19.21
N GLU A 84 -30.00 18.12 18.05
CA GLU A 84 -30.58 17.28 17.01
C GLU A 84 -29.58 16.25 16.48
N LEU A 85 -28.31 16.65 16.29
CA LEU A 85 -27.26 15.73 15.86
C LEU A 85 -27.13 14.54 16.80
N GLN A 86 -27.05 14.81 18.10
CA GLN A 86 -26.87 13.74 19.10
C GLN A 86 -28.10 12.83 19.20
N GLN A 87 -29.29 13.41 19.22
CA GLN A 87 -30.54 12.65 19.24
C GLN A 87 -30.69 11.77 18.01
N ASN A 88 -30.47 12.36 16.81
CA ASN A 88 -30.62 11.62 15.54
C ASN A 88 -29.46 10.63 15.29
N LEU A 89 -28.29 10.85 15.90
CA LEU A 89 -27.22 9.86 15.88
C LEU A 89 -27.61 8.61 16.68
N GLN A 90 -28.29 8.77 17.82
CA GLN A 90 -28.83 7.65 18.58
C GLN A 90 -29.89 6.89 17.78
N GLU A 91 -30.81 7.60 17.09
CA GLU A 91 -31.81 7.02 16.22
C GLU A 91 -31.15 6.29 15.02
N LEU A 92 -30.10 6.89 14.44
CA LEU A 92 -29.33 6.33 13.33
C LEU A 92 -28.75 4.96 13.65
N VAL A 93 -28.08 4.82 14.81
CA VAL A 93 -27.47 3.56 15.22
C VAL A 93 -28.49 2.60 15.83
N GLY A 94 -29.61 3.08 16.37
CA GLY A 94 -30.67 2.28 17.00
C GLY A 94 -30.13 1.39 18.14
N ASP A 95 -30.51 0.12 18.13
CA ASP A 95 -30.15 -0.85 19.18
C ASP A 95 -28.79 -1.53 18.94
N ALA A 96 -28.00 -1.10 17.94
CA ALA A 96 -26.69 -1.67 17.65
C ALA A 96 -25.74 -1.54 18.86
N GLN A 97 -25.13 -2.66 19.28
CA GLN A 97 -24.22 -2.71 20.41
C GLN A 97 -22.74 -2.72 19.99
N SER A 98 -22.44 -3.19 18.77
CA SER A 98 -21.11 -3.35 18.21
C SER A 98 -21.05 -2.81 16.79
N ILE A 99 -20.37 -1.70 16.57
CA ILE A 99 -20.27 -1.09 15.25
C ILE A 99 -18.82 -0.88 14.85
N ALA A 100 -18.54 -1.07 13.55
CA ALA A 100 -17.26 -0.73 12.96
C ALA A 100 -17.22 0.75 12.59
N MET A 101 -16.04 1.37 12.74
CA MET A 101 -15.72 2.69 12.20
C MET A 101 -14.27 2.68 11.70
N GLN A 102 -13.90 3.65 10.85
CA GLN A 102 -12.51 3.87 10.45
C GLN A 102 -11.72 4.45 11.64
N TYR A 103 -11.53 3.59 12.62
CA TYR A 103 -10.87 3.86 13.88
C TYR A 103 -9.91 2.72 14.21
N SER A 104 -8.71 3.05 14.67
CA SER A 104 -7.74 2.06 15.12
C SER A 104 -7.42 2.29 16.61
N PRO A 105 -7.75 1.32 17.50
CA PRO A 105 -7.41 1.45 18.92
C PRO A 105 -5.91 1.70 19.13
N ARG A 106 -5.58 2.71 19.92
CA ARG A 106 -4.19 3.14 20.15
C ARG A 106 -3.41 3.50 18.89
N ASN A 107 -4.13 3.76 17.79
CA ASN A 107 -3.54 4.00 16.46
C ASN A 107 -2.60 2.88 15.99
N ALA A 108 -2.90 1.63 16.33
CA ALA A 108 -2.07 0.47 16.00
C ALA A 108 -1.94 0.23 14.48
N ILE A 109 -2.95 0.63 13.71
CA ILE A 109 -2.95 0.63 12.23
C ILE A 109 -3.40 2.02 11.77
N PRO A 110 -2.47 2.99 11.68
CA PRO A 110 -2.80 4.39 11.39
C PRO A 110 -3.48 4.58 10.03
N TYR A 111 -3.18 3.74 9.06
CA TYR A 111 -3.70 3.79 7.68
C TYR A 111 -5.24 3.74 7.58
N VAL A 112 -5.92 3.18 8.58
CA VAL A 112 -7.40 3.10 8.62
C VAL A 112 -8.02 3.99 9.69
N SER A 113 -7.22 4.80 10.40
CA SER A 113 -7.69 5.64 11.51
C SER A 113 -8.04 7.05 11.03
N MET A 114 -9.20 7.17 10.35
CA MET A 114 -9.66 8.40 9.72
C MET A 114 -10.61 9.22 10.60
N VAL A 115 -11.30 8.56 11.54
CA VAL A 115 -12.28 9.21 12.42
C VAL A 115 -11.56 9.80 13.65
N ASP A 116 -11.80 11.08 13.92
CA ASP A 116 -11.22 11.79 15.05
C ASP A 116 -11.76 11.29 16.41
N ALA A 117 -10.96 11.49 17.46
CA ALA A 117 -11.28 11.01 18.82
C ALA A 117 -12.60 11.58 19.34
N GLY A 118 -12.89 12.86 19.10
CA GLY A 118 -14.13 13.50 19.57
C GLY A 118 -15.37 12.89 18.89
N THR A 119 -15.29 12.51 17.65
CA THR A 119 -16.37 11.80 16.96
C THR A 119 -16.54 10.39 17.52
N ILE A 120 -15.46 9.67 17.83
CA ILE A 120 -15.53 8.35 18.49
C ILE A 120 -16.19 8.48 19.87
N GLU A 121 -15.85 9.50 20.66
CA GLU A 121 -16.49 9.78 21.97
C GLU A 121 -17.97 10.09 21.80
N LEU A 122 -18.34 10.91 20.82
CA LEU A 122 -19.73 11.25 20.51
C LEU A 122 -20.54 9.99 20.16
N VAL A 123 -20.02 9.11 19.30
CA VAL A 123 -20.71 7.88 18.92
C VAL A 123 -20.82 6.92 20.11
N ARG A 124 -19.79 6.80 20.93
CA ARG A 124 -19.83 5.99 22.17
C ARG A 124 -20.87 6.52 23.17
N SER A 125 -21.07 7.83 23.23
CA SER A 125 -22.05 8.44 24.17
C SER A 125 -23.50 8.08 23.87
N VAL A 126 -23.80 7.61 22.64
CA VAL A 126 -25.14 7.14 22.26
C VAL A 126 -25.32 5.61 22.35
N GLY A 127 -24.34 4.89 22.91
CA GLY A 127 -24.49 3.51 23.37
C GLY A 127 -23.54 2.45 22.82
N PRO A 128 -23.21 2.40 21.52
CA PRO A 128 -22.48 1.27 20.95
C PRO A 128 -21.00 1.24 21.35
N LYS A 129 -20.46 0.01 21.38
CA LYS A 129 -19.01 -0.20 21.36
C LYS A 129 -18.47 -0.03 19.93
N ILE A 130 -17.36 0.70 19.83
CA ILE A 130 -16.72 0.95 18.54
C ILE A 130 -15.56 -0.02 18.34
N PHE A 131 -15.58 -0.70 17.22
CA PHE A 131 -14.55 -1.60 16.73
C PHE A 131 -13.86 -1.00 15.50
N THR A 132 -12.64 -1.47 15.21
CA THR A 132 -11.96 -1.08 13.98
C THR A 132 -12.65 -1.68 12.76
N SER A 133 -12.74 -0.91 11.67
CA SER A 133 -13.18 -1.40 10.36
C SER A 133 -12.03 -1.94 9.50
N ALA A 134 -10.83 -2.12 10.04
CA ALA A 134 -9.62 -2.40 9.27
C ALA A 134 -9.75 -3.59 8.30
N ASP A 135 -10.35 -4.71 8.75
CA ASP A 135 -10.57 -5.89 7.89
C ASP A 135 -11.65 -5.64 6.82
N LEU A 136 -12.68 -4.86 7.14
CA LEU A 136 -13.69 -4.44 6.16
C LEU A 136 -13.08 -3.51 5.12
N VAL A 137 -12.33 -2.49 5.54
CA VAL A 137 -11.63 -1.57 4.65
C VAL A 137 -10.74 -2.35 3.69
N GLN A 138 -9.93 -3.27 4.18
CA GLN A 138 -9.08 -4.10 3.34
C GLN A 138 -9.88 -4.83 2.25
N LYS A 139 -11.02 -5.40 2.61
CA LYS A 139 -11.88 -6.15 1.69
C LYS A 139 -12.49 -5.28 0.59
N TYR A 140 -12.85 -4.04 0.91
CA TYR A 140 -13.52 -3.12 -0.02
C TYR A 140 -12.57 -2.19 -0.77
N GLU A 141 -11.33 -2.01 -0.30
CA GLU A 141 -10.35 -1.10 -0.89
C GLU A 141 -9.16 -1.82 -1.54
N ALA A 142 -8.79 -3.01 -1.06
CA ALA A 142 -7.56 -3.66 -1.50
C ALA A 142 -7.77 -4.90 -2.36
N CYS A 143 -9.00 -5.43 -2.44
CA CYS A 143 -9.29 -6.59 -3.29
C CYS A 143 -9.42 -6.18 -4.75
N TRP A 144 -8.58 -6.76 -5.59
CA TRP A 144 -8.54 -6.47 -7.02
C TRP A 144 -9.59 -7.21 -7.82
N THR A 145 -10.05 -6.59 -8.90
CA THR A 145 -10.78 -7.24 -9.98
C THR A 145 -9.82 -7.98 -10.92
N ALA A 146 -10.36 -8.78 -11.84
CA ALA A 146 -9.56 -9.45 -12.87
C ALA A 146 -8.84 -8.42 -13.77
N GLU A 147 -9.53 -7.35 -14.14
CA GLU A 147 -8.99 -6.26 -14.96
C GLU A 147 -7.86 -5.51 -14.25
N GLN A 148 -7.97 -5.33 -12.93
CA GLN A 148 -6.90 -4.75 -12.13
C GLN A 148 -5.66 -5.64 -12.12
N LEU A 149 -5.83 -6.94 -11.93
CA LEU A 149 -4.71 -7.89 -12.02
C LEU A 149 -4.06 -7.88 -13.40
N GLU A 150 -4.84 -7.84 -14.49
CA GLU A 150 -4.33 -7.71 -15.84
C GLU A 150 -3.56 -6.40 -16.04
N SER A 151 -4.07 -5.28 -15.52
CA SER A 151 -3.40 -3.98 -15.59
C SER A 151 -2.04 -3.98 -14.88
N HIS A 152 -1.96 -4.64 -13.72
CA HIS A 152 -0.72 -4.83 -12.96
C HIS A 152 0.32 -5.64 -13.75
N LEU A 153 -0.09 -6.80 -14.27
CA LEU A 153 0.81 -7.66 -15.05
C LEU A 153 1.34 -6.96 -16.30
N ALA A 154 0.45 -6.25 -17.00
CA ALA A 154 0.85 -5.50 -18.20
C ALA A 154 1.77 -4.30 -17.87
N ALA A 155 1.57 -3.62 -16.74
CA ALA A 155 2.51 -2.60 -16.27
C ALA A 155 3.86 -3.23 -15.91
N GLY A 156 3.86 -4.40 -15.24
CA GLY A 156 5.06 -5.12 -14.84
C GLY A 156 5.95 -5.52 -16.02
N GLU A 157 5.40 -6.03 -17.12
CA GLU A 157 6.17 -6.37 -18.32
C GLU A 157 6.95 -5.15 -18.87
N VAL A 158 6.31 -3.98 -18.85
CA VAL A 158 6.91 -2.74 -19.34
C VAL A 158 7.96 -2.21 -18.34
N VAL A 159 7.65 -2.20 -17.04
CA VAL A 159 8.57 -1.73 -15.99
C VAL A 159 9.83 -2.60 -15.95
N ASP A 160 9.70 -3.94 -15.99
CA ASP A 160 10.83 -4.87 -16.04
C ASP A 160 11.74 -4.64 -17.26
N ARG A 161 11.16 -4.29 -18.41
CA ARG A 161 11.93 -3.91 -19.62
C ARG A 161 12.68 -2.59 -19.38
N ILE A 162 12.00 -1.57 -18.88
CA ILE A 162 12.57 -0.24 -18.66
C ILE A 162 13.72 -0.31 -17.64
N ILE A 163 13.60 -1.10 -16.56
CA ILE A 163 14.69 -1.30 -15.59
C ILE A 163 15.94 -1.88 -16.27
N ARG A 164 15.78 -2.91 -17.11
CA ARG A 164 16.92 -3.48 -17.86
C ARG A 164 17.58 -2.45 -18.77
N GLU A 165 16.78 -1.68 -19.51
CA GLU A 165 17.25 -0.62 -20.40
C GLU A 165 17.93 0.53 -19.62
N ALA A 166 17.41 0.90 -18.43
CA ALA A 166 17.98 1.90 -17.53
C ALA A 166 19.38 1.48 -17.04
N PHE A 167 19.54 0.22 -16.62
CA PHE A 167 20.86 -0.32 -16.25
C PHE A 167 21.84 -0.31 -17.43
N GLN A 168 21.38 -0.70 -18.62
CA GLN A 168 22.23 -0.65 -19.84
C GLN A 168 22.65 0.77 -20.20
N LEU A 169 21.73 1.74 -20.07
CA LEU A 169 22.00 3.15 -20.34
C LEU A 169 23.03 3.72 -19.33
N ALA A 170 22.85 3.43 -18.04
CA ALA A 170 23.79 3.81 -17.00
C ALA A 170 25.19 3.20 -17.23
N ALA A 171 25.24 1.90 -17.52
CA ALA A 171 26.48 1.18 -17.84
C ALA A 171 27.20 1.75 -19.05
N LYS A 172 26.46 2.09 -20.12
CA LYS A 172 27.02 2.74 -21.30
C LYS A 172 27.65 4.10 -20.96
N GLY A 173 26.94 4.95 -20.21
CA GLY A 173 27.44 6.25 -19.80
C GLY A 173 28.73 6.16 -18.97
N ALA A 174 28.79 5.22 -18.02
CA ALA A 174 29.98 4.96 -17.21
C ALA A 174 31.17 4.47 -18.08
N ARG A 175 30.91 3.51 -18.98
CA ARG A 175 31.94 2.97 -19.90
C ARG A 175 32.49 3.99 -20.87
N ASP A 176 31.67 4.90 -21.39
CA ASP A 176 32.03 5.92 -22.36
C ASP A 176 32.69 7.16 -21.70
N GLY A 177 32.89 7.16 -20.37
CA GLY A 177 33.43 8.30 -19.63
C GLY A 177 32.48 9.51 -19.57
N LYS A 178 31.20 9.30 -19.85
CA LYS A 178 30.13 10.30 -19.81
C LYS A 178 28.99 9.83 -18.90
N PRO A 179 29.24 9.71 -17.58
CA PRO A 179 28.26 9.18 -16.65
C PRO A 179 27.02 10.05 -16.62
N LEU A 180 25.84 9.42 -16.65
CA LEU A 180 24.59 10.09 -16.37
C LEU A 180 24.51 10.43 -14.89
N THR A 181 23.73 11.44 -14.53
CA THR A 181 23.33 11.62 -13.13
C THR A 181 22.09 10.81 -12.81
N GLU A 182 21.86 10.52 -11.53
CA GLU A 182 20.65 9.87 -11.05
C GLU A 182 19.39 10.57 -11.57
N TYR A 183 19.37 11.92 -11.53
CA TYR A 183 18.26 12.71 -12.04
C TYR A 183 18.02 12.51 -13.54
N VAL A 184 19.08 12.51 -14.34
CA VAL A 184 18.95 12.29 -15.79
C VAL A 184 18.41 10.90 -16.09
N LEU A 185 18.84 9.87 -15.35
CA LEU A 185 18.32 8.53 -15.50
C LEU A 185 16.86 8.43 -15.05
N LYS A 186 16.46 9.07 -13.94
CA LYS A 186 15.07 9.20 -13.51
C LYS A 186 14.20 9.83 -14.59
N GLN A 187 14.65 10.95 -15.20
CA GLN A 187 13.89 11.61 -16.26
C GLN A 187 13.76 10.73 -17.51
N TRP A 188 14.77 9.93 -17.82
CA TRP A 188 14.68 8.97 -18.92
C TRP A 188 13.62 7.90 -18.63
N ILE A 189 13.61 7.32 -17.41
CA ILE A 189 12.60 6.33 -16.99
C ILE A 189 11.17 6.91 -17.10
N LEU A 190 10.97 8.15 -16.60
CA LEU A 190 9.67 8.82 -16.68
C LEU A 190 9.21 9.05 -18.13
N LYS A 191 10.13 9.38 -19.03
CA LYS A 191 9.84 9.51 -20.45
C LYS A 191 9.44 8.19 -21.09
N GLU A 192 10.10 7.09 -20.72
CA GLU A 192 9.74 5.75 -21.20
C GLU A 192 8.37 5.30 -20.64
N PHE A 193 8.03 5.68 -19.39
CA PHE A 193 6.69 5.48 -18.85
C PHE A 193 5.63 6.20 -19.68
N ASP A 194 5.84 7.49 -19.94
CA ASP A 194 4.90 8.29 -20.73
C ASP A 194 4.69 7.69 -22.14
N ALA A 195 5.78 7.30 -22.80
CA ALA A 195 5.74 6.65 -24.12
C ALA A 195 5.02 5.29 -24.13
N ALA A 196 4.95 4.61 -22.97
CA ALA A 196 4.28 3.31 -22.80
C ALA A 196 2.89 3.41 -22.17
N ASP A 197 2.30 4.61 -22.08
CA ASP A 197 1.02 4.89 -21.42
C ASP A 197 0.98 4.47 -19.94
N LEU A 198 2.14 4.59 -19.26
CA LEU A 198 2.26 4.41 -17.84
C LEU A 198 2.39 5.75 -17.11
N MET A 199 2.08 5.74 -15.81
CA MET A 199 2.27 6.87 -14.90
C MET A 199 2.80 6.41 -13.54
N ALA A 200 3.51 7.31 -12.87
CA ALA A 200 3.87 7.21 -11.45
C ALA A 200 3.59 8.56 -10.79
N ASP A 201 3.06 8.56 -9.58
CA ASP A 201 2.64 9.81 -8.91
C ASP A 201 3.86 10.66 -8.49
N GLU A 202 4.94 10.04 -7.99
CA GLU A 202 6.15 10.74 -7.52
C GLU A 202 7.41 10.38 -8.33
N GLY A 203 7.27 9.47 -9.28
CA GLY A 203 8.34 8.97 -10.13
C GLY A 203 9.28 8.00 -9.41
N PRO A 204 10.16 7.32 -10.17
CA PRO A 204 11.04 6.31 -9.62
C PRO A 204 12.17 6.93 -8.77
N ASP A 205 12.69 6.14 -7.85
CA ASP A 205 13.92 6.47 -7.14
C ASP A 205 15.13 5.82 -7.83
N VAL A 206 16.16 6.63 -8.03
CA VAL A 206 17.44 6.25 -8.65
C VAL A 206 18.53 6.68 -7.71
N ALA A 207 19.24 5.75 -7.10
CA ALA A 207 20.22 6.04 -6.08
C ALA A 207 21.54 5.31 -6.35
N VAL A 208 22.67 6.04 -6.32
CA VAL A 208 24.01 5.49 -6.52
C VAL A 208 24.86 5.61 -5.27
N GLY A 209 25.62 4.57 -4.95
CA GLY A 209 26.55 4.54 -3.83
C GLY A 209 25.90 4.91 -2.49
N PRO A 210 26.43 5.91 -1.75
CA PRO A 210 25.88 6.32 -0.45
C PRO A 210 24.43 6.83 -0.49
N ASN A 211 23.95 7.36 -1.62
CA ASN A 211 22.57 7.84 -1.72
C ASN A 211 21.55 6.70 -1.55
N ALA A 212 21.92 5.48 -1.94
CA ALA A 212 21.09 4.29 -1.72
C ALA A 212 20.97 3.90 -0.23
N SER A 213 21.70 4.55 0.69
CA SER A 213 21.54 4.36 2.14
C SER A 213 20.30 5.04 2.71
N ASP A 214 19.69 5.96 1.98
CA ASP A 214 18.40 6.56 2.28
C ASP A 214 17.31 5.86 1.46
N PRO A 215 16.39 5.10 2.10
CA PRO A 215 15.33 4.38 1.39
C PRO A 215 14.38 5.26 0.58
N HIS A 216 14.28 6.54 0.91
CA HIS A 216 13.42 7.53 0.26
C HIS A 216 14.22 8.59 -0.51
N TYR A 217 15.44 8.25 -0.94
CA TYR A 217 16.25 9.17 -1.73
C TYR A 217 15.65 9.41 -3.11
N GLY A 218 15.11 10.61 -3.32
CA GLY A 218 14.63 11.07 -4.62
C GLY A 218 15.63 12.02 -5.29
N PRO A 219 16.22 11.68 -6.45
CA PRO A 219 17.19 12.56 -7.11
C PRO A 219 16.54 13.86 -7.59
N VAL A 220 17.23 14.97 -7.36
CA VAL A 220 16.81 16.33 -7.70
C VAL A 220 17.77 16.95 -8.72
N GLU A 221 17.24 17.75 -9.64
CA GLU A 221 18.02 18.45 -10.64
C GLU A 221 19.13 19.31 -10.01
N GLY A 222 20.34 19.21 -10.56
CA GLY A 222 21.50 19.95 -10.09
C GLY A 222 22.11 19.49 -8.76
N LYS A 223 21.52 18.49 -8.08
CA LYS A 223 22.01 17.96 -6.79
C LYS A 223 22.27 16.46 -6.79
N SER A 224 21.91 15.76 -7.86
CA SER A 224 22.08 14.32 -7.97
C SER A 224 23.51 13.91 -8.35
N SER A 225 23.93 12.73 -7.89
CA SER A 225 25.27 12.19 -8.14
C SER A 225 25.40 11.61 -9.55
N PRO A 226 26.61 11.67 -10.14
CA PRO A 226 26.90 10.95 -11.39
C PRO A 226 27.09 9.45 -11.09
N ILE A 227 26.54 8.60 -11.95
CA ILE A 227 26.58 7.13 -11.87
C ILE A 227 27.90 6.65 -12.50
N ARG A 228 28.87 6.26 -11.67
CA ARG A 228 30.24 5.92 -12.10
C ARG A 228 30.55 4.45 -11.94
N GLU A 229 31.61 4.01 -12.64
CA GLU A 229 32.20 2.69 -12.41
C GLU A 229 32.65 2.53 -10.95
N GLY A 230 32.45 1.35 -10.39
CA GLY A 230 32.79 1.01 -9.01
C GLY A 230 31.67 1.24 -7.99
N GLU A 231 30.50 1.72 -8.40
CA GLU A 231 29.40 2.05 -7.50
C GLU A 231 28.22 1.07 -7.68
N LEU A 232 27.42 0.92 -6.61
CA LEU A 232 26.11 0.28 -6.67
C LEU A 232 25.07 1.27 -7.22
N LEU A 233 24.18 0.80 -8.06
CA LEU A 233 23.01 1.52 -8.55
C LEU A 233 21.75 0.79 -8.14
N LEU A 234 20.94 1.43 -7.31
CA LEU A 234 19.61 0.97 -6.91
C LEU A 234 18.58 1.70 -7.76
N LEU A 235 17.67 0.94 -8.32
CA LEU A 235 16.48 1.43 -9.03
C LEU A 235 15.25 0.91 -8.33
N ASP A 236 14.47 1.80 -7.72
CA ASP A 236 13.16 1.54 -7.15
C ASP A 236 12.10 2.16 -8.06
N VAL A 237 11.28 1.31 -8.67
CA VAL A 237 10.53 1.69 -9.85
C VAL A 237 9.10 1.19 -9.76
N TRP A 238 8.18 2.13 -9.60
CA TRP A 238 6.75 1.86 -9.56
C TRP A 238 6.00 2.58 -10.66
N ALA A 239 5.06 1.91 -11.28
CA ALA A 239 4.17 2.50 -12.28
C ALA A 239 2.87 1.72 -12.43
N LYS A 240 1.86 2.38 -12.95
CA LYS A 240 0.59 1.78 -13.38
C LYS A 240 0.16 2.34 -14.73
N LYS A 241 -0.80 1.69 -15.39
CA LYS A 241 -1.42 2.26 -16.59
C LYS A 241 -2.17 3.55 -16.27
N LYS A 242 -2.23 4.48 -17.23
CA LYS A 242 -3.02 5.73 -17.11
C LYS A 242 -4.53 5.48 -17.09
N THR A 243 -4.97 4.27 -17.45
CA THR A 243 -6.39 3.90 -17.42
C THR A 243 -6.94 3.97 -15.99
N PRO A 244 -8.08 4.65 -15.75
CA PRO A 244 -8.71 4.70 -14.45
C PRO A 244 -8.96 3.30 -13.86
N GLY A 245 -8.73 3.14 -12.55
CA GLY A 245 -8.86 1.86 -11.86
C GLY A 245 -7.65 0.94 -11.97
N SER A 246 -6.62 1.29 -12.77
CA SER A 246 -5.38 0.53 -12.85
C SER A 246 -4.63 0.54 -11.54
N VAL A 247 -3.92 -0.54 -11.24
CA VAL A 247 -3.14 -0.73 -10.02
C VAL A 247 -1.65 -0.77 -10.32
N TYR A 248 -0.85 -0.37 -9.33
CA TYR A 248 0.61 -0.27 -9.44
C TYR A 248 1.30 -1.64 -9.58
N TYR A 249 2.42 -1.65 -10.29
CA TYR A 249 3.52 -2.60 -10.19
C TYR A 249 4.71 -1.87 -9.58
N ASP A 250 5.40 -2.49 -8.63
CA ASP A 250 6.39 -1.85 -7.76
C ASP A 250 7.53 -2.80 -7.45
N VAL A 251 8.75 -2.47 -7.88
CA VAL A 251 9.92 -3.36 -7.72
C VAL A 251 11.22 -2.58 -7.56
N THR A 252 12.10 -3.10 -6.72
CA THR A 252 13.47 -2.59 -6.57
C THR A 252 14.48 -3.59 -7.08
N TRP A 253 15.38 -3.12 -7.94
CA TRP A 253 16.54 -3.85 -8.43
C TRP A 253 17.83 -3.13 -8.10
N THR A 254 18.89 -3.89 -7.81
CA THR A 254 20.23 -3.33 -7.53
C THR A 254 21.25 -3.92 -8.49
N GLY A 255 22.11 -3.07 -9.08
CA GLY A 255 23.20 -3.46 -9.95
C GLY A 255 24.52 -2.85 -9.50
N PHE A 256 25.63 -3.41 -9.95
CA PHE A 256 26.96 -2.90 -9.70
C PHE A 256 27.64 -2.42 -10.99
N LEU A 257 28.12 -1.19 -11.04
CA LEU A 257 28.80 -0.60 -12.18
C LEU A 257 30.26 -1.14 -12.27
N GLY A 258 30.40 -2.42 -12.58
CA GLY A 258 31.69 -3.08 -12.72
C GLY A 258 31.55 -4.41 -13.45
N LYS A 259 32.71 -4.99 -13.83
CA LYS A 259 32.77 -6.31 -14.50
C LYS A 259 32.55 -7.48 -13.54
N LYS A 260 32.87 -7.30 -12.27
CA LYS A 260 32.70 -8.28 -11.21
C LYS A 260 32.20 -7.58 -9.95
N VAL A 261 31.17 -8.13 -9.34
CA VAL A 261 30.64 -7.65 -8.07
C VAL A 261 31.64 -7.94 -6.93
N PRO A 262 32.03 -6.94 -6.11
CA PRO A 262 32.81 -7.17 -4.92
C PRO A 262 32.11 -8.05 -3.90
N ASP A 263 32.86 -8.89 -3.18
CA ASP A 263 32.32 -9.87 -2.24
C ASP A 263 31.52 -9.22 -1.10
N GLU A 264 31.88 -8.00 -0.68
CA GLU A 264 31.14 -7.27 0.36
C GLU A 264 29.70 -6.94 -0.07
N TYR A 265 29.49 -6.51 -1.31
CA TYR A 265 28.16 -6.21 -1.86
C TYR A 265 27.36 -7.49 -2.09
N ALA A 266 28.01 -8.52 -2.65
CA ALA A 266 27.38 -9.81 -2.87
C ALA A 266 26.90 -10.46 -1.55
N LYS A 267 27.68 -10.32 -0.48
CA LYS A 267 27.32 -10.81 0.85
C LYS A 267 26.06 -10.14 1.37
N VAL A 268 25.97 -8.80 1.32
CA VAL A 268 24.80 -8.06 1.80
C VAL A 268 23.59 -8.35 0.93
N PHE A 269 23.74 -8.38 -0.39
CA PHE A 269 22.66 -8.75 -1.31
C PHE A 269 22.09 -10.14 -1.02
N ASN A 270 22.96 -11.12 -0.74
CA ASN A 270 22.50 -12.46 -0.43
C ASN A 270 21.64 -12.52 0.84
N VAL A 271 21.98 -11.73 1.87
CA VAL A 271 21.16 -11.64 3.10
C VAL A 271 19.79 -11.01 2.77
N VAL A 272 19.75 -9.93 2.00
CA VAL A 272 18.50 -9.27 1.57
C VAL A 272 17.65 -10.23 0.74
N ARG A 273 18.27 -10.94 -0.22
CA ARG A 273 17.57 -11.94 -1.04
C ARG A 273 16.98 -13.06 -0.17
N GLU A 274 17.77 -13.62 0.76
CA GLU A 274 17.29 -14.68 1.66
C GLU A 274 16.12 -14.21 2.54
N ALA A 275 16.17 -12.97 3.04
CA ALA A 275 15.08 -12.37 3.80
C ALA A 275 13.81 -12.23 2.94
N ARG A 276 13.94 -11.70 1.71
CA ARG A 276 12.85 -11.60 0.73
C ARG A 276 12.25 -12.98 0.44
N ASP A 277 13.09 -13.95 0.09
CA ASP A 277 12.66 -15.29 -0.29
C ASP A 277 12.01 -16.03 0.89
N LYS A 278 12.48 -15.78 2.13
CA LYS A 278 11.86 -16.32 3.35
C LYS A 278 10.44 -15.81 3.55
N ALA A 279 10.23 -14.50 3.37
CA ALA A 279 8.90 -13.88 3.44
C ALA A 279 7.96 -14.42 2.34
N ILE A 280 8.43 -14.48 1.09
CA ILE A 280 7.68 -15.04 -0.04
C ILE A 280 7.27 -16.49 0.27
N ASN A 281 8.20 -17.35 0.65
CA ASN A 281 7.94 -18.76 0.92
C ASN A 281 6.93 -18.94 2.07
N LEU A 282 6.96 -18.08 3.10
CA LEU A 282 5.97 -18.10 4.17
C LEU A 282 4.58 -17.79 3.63
N ILE A 283 4.42 -16.76 2.79
CA ILE A 283 3.14 -16.42 2.15
C ILE A 283 2.65 -17.59 1.29
N LEU A 284 3.47 -18.03 0.32
CA LEU A 284 3.10 -19.09 -0.61
C LEU A 284 2.65 -20.36 0.12
N SER A 285 3.43 -20.80 1.11
CA SER A 285 3.15 -22.02 1.86
C SER A 285 1.92 -21.89 2.78
N SER A 286 1.66 -20.71 3.34
CA SER A 286 0.49 -20.49 4.20
C SER A 286 -0.81 -20.47 3.39
N ILE A 287 -0.82 -19.75 2.28
CA ILE A 287 -1.99 -19.67 1.39
C ILE A 287 -2.31 -21.06 0.80
N ALA A 288 -1.30 -21.79 0.29
CA ALA A 288 -1.50 -23.14 -0.24
C ALA A 288 -2.06 -24.14 0.78
N LYS A 289 -1.77 -23.94 2.08
CA LYS A 289 -2.28 -24.78 3.18
C LYS A 289 -3.57 -24.24 3.80
N GLY A 290 -4.12 -23.12 3.30
CA GLY A 290 -5.29 -22.45 3.89
C GLY A 290 -5.07 -21.97 5.33
N LYS A 291 -3.80 -21.69 5.71
CA LYS A 291 -3.47 -21.19 7.04
C LYS A 291 -3.59 -19.67 7.08
N PRO A 292 -4.32 -19.10 8.07
CA PRO A 292 -4.36 -17.65 8.24
C PRO A 292 -2.94 -17.10 8.53
N LEU A 293 -2.60 -16.00 7.89
CA LEU A 293 -1.30 -15.36 8.03
C LEU A 293 -1.51 -13.86 8.18
N GLN A 294 -0.87 -13.25 9.18
CA GLN A 294 -0.94 -11.82 9.45
C GLN A 294 0.30 -11.09 8.92
N GLY A 295 0.15 -9.82 8.58
CA GLY A 295 1.22 -9.01 7.99
C GLY A 295 2.49 -8.98 8.85
N TRP A 296 2.35 -8.75 10.17
CA TRP A 296 3.50 -8.73 11.09
C TRP A 296 4.29 -10.05 11.13
N GLN A 297 3.67 -11.18 10.83
CA GLN A 297 4.35 -12.48 10.81
C GLN A 297 5.27 -12.61 9.60
N VAL A 298 4.88 -12.01 8.47
CA VAL A 298 5.70 -11.95 7.26
C VAL A 298 6.90 -11.04 7.48
N ASP A 299 6.70 -9.87 8.08
CA ASP A 299 7.80 -8.97 8.47
C ASP A 299 8.78 -9.67 9.40
N SER A 300 8.28 -10.34 10.46
CA SER A 300 9.14 -11.06 11.40
C SER A 300 9.97 -12.14 10.73
N ALA A 301 9.45 -12.80 9.69
CA ALA A 301 10.19 -13.84 8.97
C ALA A 301 11.36 -13.27 8.15
N ALA A 302 11.15 -12.13 7.46
CA ALA A 302 12.22 -11.44 6.73
C ALA A 302 13.24 -10.82 7.68
N ARG A 303 12.76 -10.11 8.67
CA ARG A 303 13.58 -9.40 9.67
C ARG A 303 14.48 -10.35 10.45
N GLY A 304 13.96 -11.52 10.84
CA GLY A 304 14.76 -12.54 11.52
C GLY A 304 16.01 -12.97 10.74
N VAL A 305 15.93 -13.08 9.40
CA VAL A 305 17.11 -13.41 8.57
C VAL A 305 18.16 -12.30 8.64
N ILE A 306 17.72 -11.05 8.57
CA ILE A 306 18.60 -9.87 8.61
C ILE A 306 19.23 -9.70 10.01
N ASP A 307 18.45 -9.95 11.08
CA ASP A 307 18.92 -9.92 12.48
C ASP A 307 19.97 -10.99 12.74
N ASP A 308 19.70 -12.24 12.33
CA ASP A 308 20.62 -13.38 12.47
C ASP A 308 21.95 -13.16 11.73
N ALA A 309 21.91 -12.41 10.60
CA ALA A 309 23.10 -12.01 9.86
C ALA A 309 23.85 -10.80 10.48
N GLY A 310 23.33 -10.19 11.57
CA GLY A 310 23.93 -9.07 12.28
C GLY A 310 23.67 -7.69 11.66
N TYR A 311 22.69 -7.58 10.74
CA TYR A 311 22.35 -6.33 10.07
C TYR A 311 21.04 -5.69 10.58
N GLY A 312 20.40 -6.20 11.63
CA GLY A 312 19.08 -5.74 12.09
C GLY A 312 18.93 -4.24 12.27
N LYS A 313 19.94 -3.54 12.83
CA LYS A 313 19.92 -2.08 13.00
C LYS A 313 19.96 -1.26 11.70
N TYR A 314 20.22 -1.93 10.58
CA TYR A 314 20.29 -1.33 9.25
C TYR A 314 19.05 -1.65 8.40
N PHE A 315 18.04 -2.31 8.97
CA PHE A 315 16.75 -2.54 8.36
C PHE A 315 15.65 -1.89 9.20
N PHE A 316 15.29 -0.65 8.89
CA PHE A 316 14.51 0.24 9.75
C PHE A 316 13.17 0.68 9.13
N HIS A 317 12.69 -0.03 8.12
CA HIS A 317 11.33 0.09 7.59
C HIS A 317 10.62 -1.27 7.58
N ARG A 318 9.32 -1.29 7.33
CA ARG A 318 8.52 -2.52 7.17
C ARG A 318 9.02 -3.37 5.99
N THR A 319 8.73 -4.67 6.01
CA THR A 319 9.13 -5.58 4.92
C THR A 319 8.32 -5.39 3.64
N GLY A 320 7.17 -4.72 3.71
CA GLY A 320 6.36 -4.46 2.52
C GLY A 320 5.02 -3.82 2.83
N HIS A 321 4.32 -3.42 1.79
CA HIS A 321 3.04 -2.73 1.88
C HIS A 321 2.02 -3.30 0.90
N SER A 322 0.74 -3.01 1.14
CA SER A 322 -0.34 -3.29 0.21
C SER A 322 -0.18 -2.44 -1.05
N ILE A 323 -0.42 -3.05 -2.21
CA ILE A 323 -0.42 -2.38 -3.52
C ILE A 323 -1.85 -2.29 -4.05
N GLY A 324 -2.21 -1.17 -4.63
CA GLY A 324 -3.53 -0.91 -5.21
C GLY A 324 -3.51 0.18 -6.28
N GLU A 325 -4.60 0.93 -6.39
CA GLU A 325 -4.66 2.14 -7.23
C GLU A 325 -3.70 3.23 -6.75
N SER A 326 -3.35 3.23 -5.48
CA SER A 326 -2.20 3.94 -4.91
C SER A 326 -1.07 2.94 -4.69
N VAL A 327 0.18 3.36 -4.85
CA VAL A 327 1.35 2.49 -4.60
C VAL A 327 1.31 1.94 -3.17
N HIS A 328 1.02 2.78 -2.18
CA HIS A 328 0.70 2.39 -0.82
C HIS A 328 -0.83 2.24 -0.65
N GLY A 329 -1.34 1.02 -0.79
CA GLY A 329 -2.77 0.71 -0.66
C GLY A 329 -3.25 0.54 0.78
N ASN A 330 -4.56 0.32 0.95
CA ASN A 330 -5.20 0.17 2.27
C ASN A 330 -5.37 -1.29 2.73
N GLY A 331 -4.73 -2.23 2.05
CA GLY A 331 -4.64 -3.62 2.50
C GLY A 331 -3.63 -3.81 3.63
N VAL A 332 -3.43 -5.06 4.02
CA VAL A 332 -2.46 -5.44 5.05
C VAL A 332 -1.04 -5.10 4.60
N ASN A 333 -0.26 -4.49 5.51
CA ASN A 333 1.17 -4.28 5.33
C ASN A 333 1.96 -5.41 5.98
N MET A 334 3.09 -5.74 5.40
CA MET A 334 4.05 -6.68 5.98
C MET A 334 4.90 -5.93 7.01
N ASP A 335 4.28 -5.63 8.16
CA ASP A 335 4.80 -4.70 9.15
C ASP A 335 4.64 -5.22 10.58
N GLY A 336 5.74 -5.38 11.27
CA GLY A 336 5.85 -5.70 12.68
C GLY A 336 6.76 -4.72 13.44
N LEU A 337 7.24 -3.67 12.73
CA LEU A 337 8.20 -2.70 13.24
C LEU A 337 7.57 -1.32 13.46
N GLU A 338 7.13 -0.66 12.39
CA GLU A 338 6.53 0.68 12.46
C GLU A 338 5.14 0.62 13.05
N THR A 339 4.41 -0.40 12.65
CA THR A 339 3.13 -0.79 13.22
C THR A 339 3.13 -2.30 13.46
N ARG A 340 2.12 -2.83 14.16
CA ARG A 340 1.91 -4.27 14.20
C ARG A 340 0.65 -4.60 13.42
N ASP A 341 0.79 -4.78 12.10
CA ASP A 341 -0.36 -5.08 11.26
C ASP A 341 -0.86 -6.52 11.51
N SER A 342 -1.89 -6.61 12.32
CA SER A 342 -2.52 -7.86 12.71
C SER A 342 -3.64 -8.30 11.77
N ARG A 343 -3.89 -7.56 10.69
CA ARG A 343 -4.84 -7.99 9.66
C ARG A 343 -4.31 -9.23 8.95
N HIS A 344 -5.22 -10.07 8.48
CA HIS A 344 -4.86 -11.25 7.71
C HIS A 344 -4.69 -10.92 6.23
N LEU A 345 -3.77 -11.64 5.58
CA LEU A 345 -3.71 -11.65 4.13
C LEU A 345 -4.99 -12.30 3.59
N ILE A 346 -5.64 -11.62 2.65
CA ILE A 346 -6.88 -12.09 2.03
C ILE A 346 -6.71 -12.24 0.51
N ALA A 347 -7.57 -13.06 -0.08
CA ALA A 347 -7.53 -13.29 -1.53
C ALA A 347 -7.82 -12.02 -2.34
N ARG A 348 -7.28 -11.99 -3.54
CA ARG A 348 -7.36 -10.89 -4.52
C ARG A 348 -6.68 -9.61 -4.05
N THR A 349 -5.65 -9.71 -3.20
CA THR A 349 -4.79 -8.59 -2.81
C THR A 349 -3.38 -8.77 -3.32
N CYS A 350 -2.62 -7.69 -3.37
CA CYS A 350 -1.21 -7.71 -3.71
C CYS A 350 -0.41 -6.92 -2.68
N THR A 351 0.81 -7.38 -2.44
CA THR A 351 1.74 -6.72 -1.50
C THR A 351 3.14 -6.71 -2.06
N SER A 352 3.92 -5.64 -1.77
CA SER A 352 5.36 -5.68 -1.95
C SER A 352 6.03 -6.58 -0.91
N ILE A 353 7.19 -7.13 -1.26
CA ILE A 353 8.15 -7.77 -0.34
C ILE A 353 9.52 -7.19 -0.68
N GLU A 354 10.01 -6.28 0.16
CA GLU A 354 11.09 -5.34 -0.15
C GLU A 354 12.11 -5.17 0.99
N PRO A 355 12.59 -6.23 1.64
CA PRO A 355 13.59 -6.04 2.69
C PRO A 355 14.84 -5.34 2.14
N GLY A 356 15.46 -4.51 2.98
CA GLY A 356 16.67 -3.76 2.64
C GLY A 356 17.68 -3.69 3.78
N ILE A 357 18.94 -3.46 3.45
CA ILE A 357 20.04 -3.19 4.38
C ILE A 357 20.72 -1.91 3.94
N TYR A 358 20.73 -0.90 4.81
CA TYR A 358 21.18 0.47 4.51
C TYR A 358 22.42 0.81 5.34
N LEU A 359 23.59 0.52 4.78
CA LEU A 359 24.89 0.85 5.37
C LEU A 359 25.28 2.28 4.96
N GLN A 360 26.14 2.92 5.75
CA GLN A 360 26.56 4.30 5.46
C GLN A 360 27.14 4.49 4.05
N ALA A 361 27.84 3.50 3.52
CA ALA A 361 28.49 3.58 2.21
C ALA A 361 27.58 3.18 1.05
N PHE A 362 26.54 2.39 1.29
CA PHE A 362 25.61 1.89 0.28
C PHE A 362 24.36 1.29 0.91
N GLY A 363 23.28 1.27 0.15
CA GLY A 363 22.05 0.51 0.46
C GLY A 363 21.78 -0.57 -0.58
N ILE A 364 21.20 -1.67 -0.13
CA ILE A 364 20.71 -2.75 -1.00
C ILE A 364 19.28 -3.06 -0.59
N ARG A 365 18.36 -3.00 -1.53
CA ARG A 365 16.98 -3.48 -1.45
C ARG A 365 16.72 -4.41 -2.63
N SER A 366 15.91 -5.43 -2.43
CA SER A 366 15.41 -6.29 -3.49
C SER A 366 13.94 -6.51 -3.26
N GLU A 367 13.14 -6.13 -4.23
CA GLU A 367 11.70 -6.10 -4.10
C GLU A 367 11.01 -6.86 -5.21
N VAL A 368 9.90 -7.47 -4.84
CA VAL A 368 8.94 -8.12 -5.73
C VAL A 368 7.52 -7.85 -5.25
N ASN A 369 6.54 -8.06 -6.13
CA ASN A 369 5.14 -8.09 -5.74
C ASN A 369 4.64 -9.53 -5.58
N VAL A 370 3.82 -9.76 -4.54
CA VAL A 370 3.17 -11.05 -4.30
C VAL A 370 1.66 -10.88 -4.38
N TYR A 371 1.06 -11.43 -5.42
CA TYR A 371 -0.39 -11.50 -5.56
C TYR A 371 -0.94 -12.72 -4.81
N ILE A 372 -1.97 -12.50 -4.01
CA ILE A 372 -2.66 -13.51 -3.23
C ILE A 372 -3.97 -13.84 -3.94
N GLY A 373 -4.05 -15.02 -4.55
CA GLY A 373 -5.27 -15.54 -5.17
C GLY A 373 -6.16 -16.28 -4.17
N GLU A 374 -7.23 -16.91 -4.68
CA GLU A 374 -8.21 -17.62 -3.84
C GLU A 374 -7.63 -18.90 -3.18
N LYS A 375 -6.70 -19.59 -3.84
CA LYS A 375 -6.13 -20.86 -3.35
C LYS A 375 -4.61 -20.91 -3.43
N GLU A 376 -4.01 -19.93 -4.08
CA GLU A 376 -2.57 -19.86 -4.29
C GLU A 376 -2.10 -18.41 -4.22
N ALA A 377 -0.83 -18.21 -3.92
CA ALA A 377 -0.18 -16.92 -4.08
C ALA A 377 0.99 -17.08 -5.04
N ARG A 378 1.36 -16.00 -5.71
CA ARG A 378 2.47 -16.01 -6.68
C ARG A 378 3.19 -14.67 -6.69
N VAL A 379 4.48 -14.72 -6.97
CA VAL A 379 5.23 -13.51 -7.34
C VAL A 379 4.79 -13.09 -8.73
N THR A 380 4.64 -11.78 -8.94
CA THR A 380 4.39 -11.19 -10.25
C THR A 380 5.66 -10.49 -10.74
N GLY A 381 5.98 -10.65 -12.04
CA GLY A 381 7.18 -10.08 -12.66
C GLY A 381 8.46 -10.86 -12.40
N ALA A 382 9.58 -10.23 -12.73
CA ALA A 382 10.90 -10.83 -12.62
C ALA A 382 11.44 -10.78 -11.18
N VAL A 383 12.25 -11.78 -10.80
CA VAL A 383 12.84 -11.89 -9.47
C VAL A 383 14.35 -11.83 -9.58
N GLN A 384 14.96 -10.83 -8.97
CA GLN A 384 16.42 -10.72 -8.97
C GLN A 384 17.06 -11.81 -8.09
N GLN A 385 17.91 -12.65 -8.68
CA GLN A 385 18.58 -13.77 -7.99
C GLN A 385 20.01 -13.44 -7.55
N GLU A 386 20.65 -12.51 -8.23
CA GLU A 386 22.02 -12.08 -7.97
C GLU A 386 22.20 -10.59 -8.23
N LEU A 387 23.22 -10.01 -7.63
CA LEU A 387 23.59 -8.63 -7.92
C LEU A 387 24.24 -8.56 -9.31
N LEU A 388 23.67 -7.73 -10.19
CA LEU A 388 24.04 -7.70 -11.61
C LEU A 388 25.36 -6.95 -11.82
N PRO A 389 26.40 -7.57 -12.44
CA PRO A 389 27.59 -6.85 -12.91
C PRO A 389 27.29 -6.13 -14.23
N LEU A 390 27.06 -4.83 -14.17
CA LEU A 390 26.54 -4.03 -15.30
C LEU A 390 27.56 -3.75 -16.41
N LEU A 391 28.86 -3.95 -16.16
CA LEU A 391 29.95 -3.76 -17.14
C LEU A 391 30.56 -5.08 -17.63
N ALA A 392 29.94 -6.22 -17.29
CA ALA A 392 30.39 -7.55 -17.73
C ALA A 392 30.22 -7.74 -19.24
#